data_5ac42a0a9c016ee287cfcc8ed5ce50e3
#
_entry.id   5ac42a0a9c016ee287cfcc8ed5ce50e3
#
_cell.length_a   1.000
_cell.length_b   1.000
_cell.length_c   1.000
_cell.angle_alpha   90.00
_cell.angle_beta   90.00
_cell.angle_gamma   90.00
#
_symmetry.space_group_name_H-M   'P 1'
#
loop_
_entity.id
_entity.type
_entity.pdbx_description
1 polymer ?
#
loop_
_entity_poly.entity_id
_entity_poly.type
_entity_poly.pdbx_seq_one_letter_code
_entity_poly.pdbx_strand_id
1 'polypeptide(L)'
;MEFFGFTLFGSLTGGALVAVAAVIFVIGLVLTIKGGDWFVDSASWFAEATGIPKFVVGATVVSFATTLPELLVSVRAAMNGSAQLAIGNAVGSVTANTTLIMGVSLVAMAGLVNRKSFSLKGGLLLAAVVGLTVLSLSGSLPTWSAYILWAIFLIFMVSNLIEGKKSAASDEIDSYEKKEIPSKIFFFVLGTASIVFGAEFLVSSGKTIASSMGISETIIGFTVIALGTSLPELVTTLTAIRKKESSLSVGNIIGANIIDTTLILPLCAVINGTALPVEKINLVFDFPVCIAACAVAVVPTIIQGKFKKWQGVALLTIYVVYMALLVLNETGVVALG
;
A
#
# COMPACT_ATOMS: atom_id res chain seq x y z
N MET A 1 -15.83 4.14 -19.57
CA MET A 1 -14.75 3.61 -18.73
C MET A 1 -13.67 4.69 -18.61
N GLU A 2 -13.17 4.91 -17.43
CA GLU A 2 -12.10 5.87 -17.18
C GLU A 2 -10.82 5.13 -16.75
N PHE A 3 -9.69 5.53 -17.34
CA PHE A 3 -8.36 5.01 -17.02
C PHE A 3 -7.44 6.19 -16.73
N PHE A 4 -6.83 6.23 -15.55
CA PHE A 4 -5.98 7.34 -15.11
C PHE A 4 -6.61 8.74 -15.33
N GLY A 5 -7.96 8.83 -15.24
CA GLY A 5 -8.72 10.05 -15.48
C GLY A 5 -9.01 10.36 -16.96
N PHE A 6 -8.71 9.45 -17.87
CA PHE A 6 -9.08 9.58 -19.29
C PHE A 6 -10.27 8.68 -19.61
N THR A 7 -11.30 9.24 -20.24
CA THR A 7 -12.46 8.45 -20.70
C THR A 7 -12.11 7.74 -22.00
N LEU A 8 -12.03 6.41 -21.94
CA LEU A 8 -11.92 5.54 -23.10
C LEU A 8 -13.26 4.83 -23.32
N PHE A 9 -13.60 4.59 -24.61
CA PHE A 9 -14.85 3.92 -24.99
C PHE A 9 -16.13 4.66 -24.55
N GLY A 10 -16.09 6.01 -24.50
CA GLY A 10 -17.24 6.84 -24.09
C GLY A 10 -18.47 6.71 -25.02
N SER A 11 -18.29 6.22 -26.24
CA SER A 11 -19.38 5.97 -27.20
C SER A 11 -20.08 4.62 -27.01
N LEU A 12 -19.50 3.70 -26.22
CA LEU A 12 -20.09 2.38 -25.97
C LEU A 12 -21.10 2.44 -24.82
N THR A 13 -22.23 1.76 -25.00
CA THR A 13 -23.30 1.66 -23.99
C THR A 13 -23.83 0.23 -23.90
N GLY A 14 -24.55 -0.07 -22.80
CA GLY A 14 -25.22 -1.35 -22.62
C GLY A 14 -24.28 -2.56 -22.68
N GLY A 15 -24.74 -3.63 -23.32
CA GLY A 15 -24.01 -4.91 -23.37
C GLY A 15 -22.63 -4.83 -24.04
N ALA A 16 -22.45 -3.92 -25.02
CA ALA A 16 -21.17 -3.75 -25.68
C ALA A 16 -20.10 -3.18 -24.73
N LEU A 17 -20.49 -2.22 -23.88
CA LEU A 17 -19.59 -1.66 -22.87
C LEU A 17 -19.19 -2.73 -21.84
N VAL A 18 -20.14 -3.55 -21.38
CA VAL A 18 -19.89 -4.64 -20.43
C VAL A 18 -18.97 -5.70 -21.04
N ALA A 19 -19.16 -6.06 -22.29
CA ALA A 19 -18.29 -7.03 -22.98
C ALA A 19 -16.84 -6.51 -23.08
N VAL A 20 -16.65 -5.24 -23.45
CA VAL A 20 -15.33 -4.60 -23.47
C VAL A 20 -14.74 -4.54 -22.06
N ALA A 21 -15.54 -4.18 -21.06
CA ALA A 21 -15.10 -4.18 -19.66
C ALA A 21 -14.63 -5.57 -19.22
N ALA A 22 -15.36 -6.64 -19.56
CA ALA A 22 -14.97 -8.00 -19.22
C ALA A 22 -13.63 -8.40 -19.88
N VAL A 23 -13.41 -8.04 -21.13
CA VAL A 23 -12.13 -8.28 -21.82
C VAL A 23 -10.98 -7.53 -21.12
N ILE A 24 -11.18 -6.23 -20.81
CA ILE A 24 -10.18 -5.42 -20.14
C ILE A 24 -9.90 -5.94 -18.72
N PHE A 25 -10.92 -6.43 -18.00
CA PHE A 25 -10.76 -7.08 -16.71
C PHE A 25 -9.84 -8.29 -16.80
N VAL A 26 -10.03 -9.16 -17.79
CA VAL A 26 -9.17 -10.33 -18.02
C VAL A 26 -7.74 -9.91 -18.39
N ILE A 27 -7.58 -8.89 -19.23
CA ILE A 27 -6.25 -8.32 -19.54
C ILE A 27 -5.59 -7.78 -18.27
N GLY A 28 -6.32 -7.02 -17.48
CA GLY A 28 -5.84 -6.51 -16.18
C GLY A 28 -5.37 -7.63 -15.26
N LEU A 29 -6.16 -8.71 -15.16
CA LEU A 29 -5.80 -9.88 -14.35
C LEU A 29 -4.50 -10.54 -14.82
N VAL A 30 -4.35 -10.74 -16.13
CA VAL A 30 -3.12 -11.32 -16.72
C VAL A 30 -1.91 -10.41 -16.48
N LEU A 31 -2.08 -9.09 -16.68
CA LEU A 31 -1.01 -8.11 -16.46
C LEU A 31 -0.57 -8.09 -14.99
N THR A 32 -1.49 -8.06 -14.03
CA THR A 32 -1.14 -8.04 -12.60
C THR A 32 -0.43 -9.33 -12.18
N ILE A 33 -0.91 -10.50 -12.61
CA ILE A 33 -0.31 -11.79 -12.26
C ILE A 33 1.11 -11.91 -12.86
N LYS A 34 1.26 -11.66 -14.16
CA LYS A 34 2.57 -11.76 -14.83
C LYS A 34 3.53 -10.66 -14.39
N GLY A 35 3.01 -9.45 -14.24
CA GLY A 35 3.76 -8.32 -13.70
C GLY A 35 4.28 -8.61 -12.30
N GLY A 36 3.45 -9.19 -11.43
CA GLY A 36 3.85 -9.64 -10.10
C GLY A 36 4.99 -10.65 -10.13
N ASP A 37 4.94 -11.62 -11.03
CA ASP A 37 6.01 -12.61 -11.20
C ASP A 37 7.35 -11.95 -11.57
N TRP A 38 7.36 -11.12 -12.61
CA TRP A 38 8.56 -10.42 -13.07
C TRP A 38 9.11 -9.47 -12.01
N PHE A 39 8.23 -8.76 -11.34
CA PHE A 39 8.58 -7.78 -10.30
C PHE A 39 9.24 -8.44 -9.10
N VAL A 40 8.60 -9.46 -8.51
CA VAL A 40 9.11 -10.16 -7.32
C VAL A 40 10.39 -10.93 -7.63
N ASP A 41 10.48 -11.60 -8.80
CA ASP A 41 11.72 -12.28 -9.22
C ASP A 41 12.88 -11.31 -9.36
N SER A 42 12.65 -10.16 -9.99
CA SER A 42 13.69 -9.15 -10.15
C SER A 42 14.11 -8.54 -8.81
N ALA A 43 13.14 -8.20 -7.95
CA ALA A 43 13.41 -7.65 -6.62
C ALA A 43 14.19 -8.64 -5.74
N SER A 44 13.80 -9.93 -5.75
CA SER A 44 14.51 -10.98 -5.01
C SER A 44 15.92 -11.18 -5.55
N TRP A 45 16.08 -11.20 -6.88
CA TRP A 45 17.38 -11.27 -7.51
C TRP A 45 18.30 -10.09 -7.15
N PHE A 46 17.76 -8.84 -7.15
CA PHE A 46 18.53 -7.66 -6.71
C PHE A 46 18.98 -7.78 -5.25
N ALA A 47 18.11 -8.28 -4.36
CA ALA A 47 18.48 -8.52 -2.98
C ALA A 47 19.65 -9.52 -2.87
N GLU A 48 19.56 -10.64 -3.55
CA GLU A 48 20.58 -11.70 -3.56
C GLU A 48 21.88 -11.20 -4.22
N ALA A 49 21.81 -10.59 -5.39
CA ALA A 49 22.97 -10.09 -6.13
C ALA A 49 23.73 -8.95 -5.43
N THR A 50 23.07 -8.20 -4.55
CA THR A 50 23.67 -7.08 -3.81
C THR A 50 24.01 -7.42 -2.37
N GLY A 51 23.59 -8.58 -1.86
CA GLY A 51 23.68 -8.95 -0.44
C GLY A 51 22.80 -8.09 0.48
N ILE A 52 21.90 -7.27 -0.09
CA ILE A 52 20.95 -6.45 0.67
C ILE A 52 19.80 -7.34 1.17
N PRO A 53 19.44 -7.28 2.46
CA PRO A 53 18.33 -8.09 2.96
C PRO A 53 17.02 -7.85 2.17
N LYS A 54 16.32 -8.94 1.82
CA LYS A 54 15.03 -8.87 1.08
C LYS A 54 14.01 -7.94 1.76
N PHE A 55 14.02 -7.89 3.10
CA PHE A 55 13.18 -6.94 3.85
C PHE A 55 13.52 -5.47 3.51
N VAL A 56 14.81 -5.12 3.38
CA VAL A 56 15.25 -3.76 3.04
C VAL A 56 14.85 -3.41 1.61
N VAL A 57 15.07 -4.35 0.65
CA VAL A 57 14.64 -4.17 -0.74
C VAL A 57 13.12 -3.99 -0.82
N GLY A 58 12.37 -4.81 -0.09
CA GLY A 58 10.92 -4.67 0.05
C GLY A 58 10.52 -3.31 0.60
N ALA A 59 11.14 -2.90 1.70
CA ALA A 59 10.82 -1.64 2.41
C ALA A 59 11.29 -0.36 1.69
N THR A 60 12.00 -0.48 0.59
CA THR A 60 12.49 0.67 -0.19
C THR A 60 12.04 0.59 -1.64
N VAL A 61 12.81 -0.09 -2.49
CA VAL A 61 12.60 -0.10 -3.94
C VAL A 61 11.23 -0.65 -4.32
N VAL A 62 10.82 -1.76 -3.68
CA VAL A 62 9.53 -2.41 -3.97
C VAL A 62 8.37 -1.53 -3.50
N SER A 63 8.43 -1.03 -2.26
CA SER A 63 7.37 -0.18 -1.73
C SER A 63 7.21 1.14 -2.50
N PHE A 64 8.31 1.80 -2.90
CA PHE A 64 8.20 2.98 -3.77
C PHE A 64 7.50 2.68 -5.09
N ALA A 65 7.82 1.55 -5.71
CA ALA A 65 7.25 1.18 -6.99
C ALA A 65 5.75 0.85 -6.89
N THR A 66 5.33 0.17 -5.82
CA THR A 66 3.92 -0.21 -5.62
C THR A 66 3.06 0.94 -5.11
N THR A 67 3.64 1.90 -4.34
CA THR A 67 2.93 3.07 -3.78
C THR A 67 2.85 4.26 -4.76
N LEU A 68 3.34 4.12 -5.99
CA LEU A 68 3.20 5.15 -7.02
C LEU A 68 1.73 5.53 -7.33
N PRO A 69 0.77 4.60 -7.44
CA PRO A 69 -0.63 4.94 -7.64
C PRO A 69 -1.18 5.80 -6.51
N GLU A 70 -0.92 5.42 -5.26
CA GLU A 70 -1.35 6.18 -4.07
C GLU A 70 -0.79 7.61 -4.09
N LEU A 71 0.50 7.75 -4.43
CA LEU A 71 1.14 9.05 -4.55
C LEU A 71 0.44 9.91 -5.62
N LEU A 72 0.22 9.36 -6.81
CA LEU A 72 -0.40 10.08 -7.92
C LEU A 72 -1.85 10.49 -7.60
N VAL A 73 -2.64 9.57 -7.03
CA VAL A 73 -4.03 9.84 -6.65
C VAL A 73 -4.11 10.91 -5.57
N SER A 74 -3.33 10.77 -4.49
CA SER A 74 -3.35 11.71 -3.36
C SER A 74 -2.83 13.09 -3.74
N VAL A 75 -1.75 13.18 -4.51
CA VAL A 75 -1.21 14.45 -5.00
C VAL A 75 -2.21 15.15 -5.92
N ARG A 76 -2.82 14.43 -6.86
CA ARG A 76 -3.84 14.97 -7.75
C ARG A 76 -5.07 15.45 -6.97
N ALA A 77 -5.51 14.70 -5.97
CA ALA A 77 -6.60 15.08 -5.08
C ALA A 77 -6.28 16.38 -4.33
N ALA A 78 -5.07 16.51 -3.77
CA ALA A 78 -4.62 17.72 -3.10
C ALA A 78 -4.56 18.93 -4.05
N MET A 79 -4.03 18.76 -5.25
CA MET A 79 -3.99 19.82 -6.28
C MET A 79 -5.39 20.29 -6.69
N ASN A 80 -6.39 19.41 -6.65
CA ASN A 80 -7.78 19.72 -6.98
C ASN A 80 -8.59 20.19 -5.75
N GLY A 81 -7.96 20.42 -4.60
CA GLY A 81 -8.64 20.84 -3.36
C GLY A 81 -9.46 19.76 -2.68
N SER A 82 -9.33 18.50 -3.09
CA SER A 82 -10.03 17.34 -2.50
C SER A 82 -9.22 16.70 -1.38
N ALA A 83 -9.04 17.42 -0.28
CA ALA A 83 -8.24 16.98 0.87
C ALA A 83 -8.69 15.63 1.44
N GLN A 84 -10.01 15.42 1.52
CA GLN A 84 -10.62 14.19 2.02
C GLN A 84 -10.23 12.97 1.20
N LEU A 85 -10.21 13.11 -0.14
CA LEU A 85 -9.78 12.03 -1.02
C LEU A 85 -8.29 11.71 -0.81
N ALA A 86 -7.44 12.73 -0.59
CA ALA A 86 -6.02 12.51 -0.32
C ALA A 86 -5.79 11.77 1.01
N ILE A 87 -6.49 12.19 2.08
CA ILE A 87 -6.40 11.54 3.41
C ILE A 87 -6.99 10.14 3.36
N GLY A 88 -8.20 10.00 2.82
CA GLY A 88 -8.89 8.72 2.71
C GLY A 88 -8.08 7.70 1.91
N ASN A 89 -7.47 8.12 0.79
CA ASN A 89 -6.60 7.25 0.00
C ASN A 89 -5.38 6.79 0.82
N ALA A 90 -4.60 7.69 1.40
CA ALA A 90 -3.37 7.33 2.10
C ALA A 90 -3.65 6.55 3.40
N VAL A 91 -4.58 6.99 4.26
CA VAL A 91 -4.91 6.30 5.52
C VAL A 91 -5.67 4.99 5.26
N GLY A 92 -6.54 4.99 4.25
CA GLY A 92 -7.23 3.78 3.78
C GLY A 92 -6.26 2.73 3.28
N SER A 93 -5.24 3.14 2.49
CA SER A 93 -4.16 2.23 2.03
C SER A 93 -3.36 1.67 3.20
N VAL A 94 -2.94 2.48 4.17
CA VAL A 94 -2.24 1.98 5.38
C VAL A 94 -3.10 0.98 6.14
N THR A 95 -4.40 1.26 6.28
CA THR A 95 -5.34 0.35 6.95
C THR A 95 -5.50 -0.94 6.16
N ALA A 96 -5.75 -0.89 4.86
CA ALA A 96 -5.88 -2.06 4.00
C ALA A 96 -4.59 -2.88 3.93
N ASN A 97 -3.45 -2.22 3.74
CA ASN A 97 -2.13 -2.85 3.71
C ASN A 97 -1.83 -3.60 5.00
N THR A 98 -2.14 -3.00 6.16
CA THR A 98 -1.87 -3.62 7.47
C THR A 98 -2.90 -4.71 7.78
N THR A 99 -4.20 -4.44 7.58
CA THR A 99 -5.25 -5.36 8.03
C THR A 99 -5.50 -6.48 7.04
N LEU A 100 -5.73 -6.17 5.77
CA LEU A 100 -6.02 -7.18 4.74
C LEU A 100 -4.73 -7.82 4.24
N ILE A 101 -3.80 -7.04 3.70
CA ILE A 101 -2.67 -7.57 2.93
C ILE A 101 -1.66 -8.24 3.87
N MET A 102 -1.23 -7.56 4.95
CA MET A 102 -0.37 -8.18 5.96
C MET A 102 -1.10 -9.31 6.70
N GLY A 103 -2.40 -9.16 6.96
CA GLY A 103 -3.23 -10.20 7.56
C GLY A 103 -3.16 -11.50 6.77
N VAL A 104 -3.39 -11.46 5.46
CA VAL A 104 -3.24 -12.63 4.55
C VAL A 104 -1.82 -13.17 4.57
N SER A 105 -0.82 -12.29 4.49
CA SER A 105 0.59 -12.70 4.53
C SER A 105 0.94 -13.45 5.82
N LEU A 106 0.50 -12.97 6.98
CA LEU A 106 0.80 -13.59 8.27
C LEU A 106 0.05 -14.91 8.50
N VAL A 107 -1.16 -15.05 7.98
CA VAL A 107 -1.88 -16.34 8.01
C VAL A 107 -1.14 -17.37 7.16
N ALA A 108 -0.67 -16.99 5.98
CA ALA A 108 0.02 -17.86 5.05
C ALA A 108 1.45 -18.18 5.51
N MET A 109 2.23 -17.17 5.90
CA MET A 109 3.68 -17.26 6.14
C MET A 109 4.12 -16.51 7.40
N ALA A 110 3.55 -16.84 8.55
CA ALA A 110 4.09 -16.37 9.83
C ALA A 110 5.50 -16.92 10.08
N GLY A 111 6.41 -16.10 10.60
CA GLY A 111 7.79 -16.54 10.78
C GLY A 111 8.66 -15.59 11.59
N LEU A 112 9.95 -15.95 11.70
CA LEU A 112 10.97 -15.17 12.39
C LEU A 112 11.27 -13.88 11.63
N VAL A 113 11.56 -12.81 12.37
CA VAL A 113 12.04 -11.54 11.84
C VAL A 113 13.37 -11.17 12.47
N ASN A 114 14.20 -10.42 11.76
CA ASN A 114 15.34 -9.78 12.39
C ASN A 114 14.80 -8.71 13.38
N ARG A 115 14.78 -9.07 14.67
CA ARG A 115 14.16 -8.26 15.71
C ARG A 115 14.70 -6.84 15.74
N LYS A 116 16.02 -6.65 15.58
CA LYS A 116 16.66 -5.32 15.64
C LYS A 116 16.22 -4.44 14.47
N SER A 117 16.25 -4.95 13.26
CA SER A 117 15.82 -4.25 12.06
C SER A 117 14.33 -3.94 12.12
N PHE A 118 13.50 -4.94 12.43
CA PHE A 118 12.05 -4.78 12.50
C PHE A 118 11.61 -3.83 13.61
N SER A 119 12.25 -3.85 14.78
CA SER A 119 11.88 -2.96 15.91
C SER A 119 12.04 -1.49 15.57
N LEU A 120 13.09 -1.12 14.85
CA LEU A 120 13.27 0.26 14.41
C LEU A 120 12.18 0.65 13.39
N LYS A 121 12.00 -0.16 12.35
CA LYS A 121 11.09 0.17 11.23
C LYS A 121 9.62 0.10 11.63
N GLY A 122 9.23 -0.91 12.41
CA GLY A 122 7.89 -1.00 13.00
C GLY A 122 7.64 0.11 14.03
N GLY A 123 8.64 0.46 14.82
CA GLY A 123 8.57 1.61 15.73
C GLY A 123 8.39 2.93 15.00
N LEU A 124 9.09 3.14 13.88
CA LEU A 124 8.92 4.32 13.01
C LEU A 124 7.52 4.36 12.37
N LEU A 125 6.98 3.20 11.95
CA LEU A 125 5.61 3.13 11.44
C LEU A 125 4.59 3.54 12.52
N LEU A 126 4.71 3.00 13.74
CA LEU A 126 3.83 3.41 14.85
C LEU A 126 3.98 4.89 15.17
N ALA A 127 5.22 5.41 15.20
CA ALA A 127 5.47 6.84 15.43
C ALA A 127 4.87 7.70 14.31
N ALA A 128 4.91 7.23 13.05
CA ALA A 128 4.31 7.92 11.91
C ALA A 128 2.80 8.01 12.03
N VAL A 129 2.12 6.86 12.28
CA VAL A 129 0.64 6.83 12.36
C VAL A 129 0.13 7.59 13.58
N VAL A 130 0.76 7.42 14.75
CA VAL A 130 0.42 8.16 15.97
C VAL A 130 0.73 9.65 15.79
N GLY A 131 1.91 9.98 15.24
CA GLY A 131 2.31 11.36 14.96
C GLY A 131 1.35 12.05 14.01
N LEU A 132 0.97 11.39 12.90
CA LEU A 132 -0.04 11.89 11.97
C LEU A 132 -1.35 12.20 12.70
N THR A 133 -1.84 11.27 13.51
CA THR A 133 -3.07 11.44 14.29
C THR A 133 -2.98 12.65 15.23
N VAL A 134 -1.91 12.72 16.03
CA VAL A 134 -1.71 13.82 17.00
C VAL A 134 -1.61 15.18 16.31
N LEU A 135 -0.88 15.26 15.18
CA LEU A 135 -0.73 16.48 14.40
C LEU A 135 -2.05 16.92 13.72
N SER A 136 -3.00 15.98 13.57
CA SER A 136 -4.31 16.24 12.94
C SER A 136 -5.43 16.52 13.94
N LEU A 137 -5.22 16.45 15.26
CA LEU A 137 -6.25 16.59 16.29
C LEU A 137 -7.01 17.94 16.24
N SER A 138 -6.41 18.97 15.66
CA SER A 138 -7.04 20.26 15.46
C SER A 138 -8.11 20.26 14.34
N GLY A 139 -8.41 19.13 13.70
CA GLY A 139 -9.27 19.02 12.53
C GLY A 139 -8.57 19.35 11.21
N SER A 140 -7.25 19.48 11.24
CA SER A 140 -6.45 19.70 10.03
C SER A 140 -5.00 19.26 10.26
N LEU A 141 -4.33 18.81 9.19
CA LEU A 141 -2.89 18.54 9.17
C LEU A 141 -2.16 19.81 8.72
N PRO A 142 -1.49 20.54 9.63
CA PRO A 142 -0.81 21.78 9.29
C PRO A 142 0.38 21.55 8.35
N THR A 143 0.67 22.49 7.46
CA THR A 143 1.81 22.39 6.52
C THR A 143 3.15 22.21 7.24
N TRP A 144 3.35 22.84 8.40
CA TRP A 144 4.58 22.68 9.19
C TRP A 144 4.79 21.25 9.70
N SER A 145 3.72 20.47 9.85
CA SER A 145 3.81 19.06 10.28
C SER A 145 4.57 18.18 9.29
N ALA A 146 4.67 18.64 8.03
CA ALA A 146 5.45 17.97 7.00
C ALA A 146 6.91 17.77 7.43
N TYR A 147 7.53 18.73 8.11
CA TYR A 147 8.92 18.61 8.55
C TYR A 147 9.12 17.46 9.55
N ILE A 148 8.16 17.25 10.45
CA ILE A 148 8.21 16.17 11.44
C ILE A 148 8.05 14.81 10.74
N LEU A 149 7.04 14.68 9.88
CA LEU A 149 6.75 13.44 9.16
C LEU A 149 7.88 13.09 8.17
N TRP A 150 8.41 14.07 7.45
CA TRP A 150 9.58 13.87 6.58
C TRP A 150 10.85 13.52 7.37
N ALA A 151 11.02 14.00 8.59
CA ALA A 151 12.13 13.56 9.45
C ALA A 151 12.01 12.06 9.77
N ILE A 152 10.81 11.55 10.07
CA ILE A 152 10.57 10.10 10.26
C ILE A 152 10.89 9.34 8.97
N PHE A 153 10.45 9.83 7.82
CA PHE A 153 10.76 9.25 6.51
C PHE A 153 12.27 9.18 6.25
N LEU A 154 13.00 10.28 6.50
CA LEU A 154 14.45 10.32 6.34
C LEU A 154 15.17 9.35 7.27
N ILE A 155 14.77 9.25 8.54
CA ILE A 155 15.31 8.26 9.48
C ILE A 155 15.08 6.84 8.95
N PHE A 156 13.87 6.56 8.45
CA PHE A 156 13.54 5.27 7.84
C PHE A 156 14.44 4.98 6.64
N MET A 157 14.59 5.91 5.69
CA MET A 157 15.42 5.73 4.51
C MET A 157 16.89 5.55 4.86
N VAL A 158 17.44 6.38 5.73
CA VAL A 158 18.83 6.28 6.19
C VAL A 158 19.09 4.96 6.90
N SER A 159 18.16 4.50 7.75
CA SER A 159 18.27 3.21 8.44
C SER A 159 18.32 2.04 7.47
N ASN A 160 17.52 2.06 6.40
CA ASN A 160 17.55 1.05 5.35
C ASN A 160 18.86 1.07 4.55
N LEU A 161 19.37 2.27 4.21
CA LEU A 161 20.65 2.41 3.51
C LEU A 161 21.83 1.90 4.34
N ILE A 162 21.85 2.20 5.65
CA ILE A 162 22.91 1.72 6.56
C ILE A 162 22.86 0.20 6.69
N GLU A 163 21.66 -0.37 6.85
CA GLU A 163 21.48 -1.82 6.96
C GLU A 163 21.89 -2.52 5.66
N GLY A 164 21.45 -2.00 4.51
CA GLY A 164 21.82 -2.53 3.21
C GLY A 164 23.34 -2.55 3.00
N LYS A 165 24.04 -1.44 3.29
CA LYS A 165 25.49 -1.35 3.18
C LYS A 165 26.23 -2.32 4.10
N LYS A 166 25.75 -2.49 5.35
CA LYS A 166 26.38 -3.43 6.30
C LYS A 166 26.26 -4.88 5.85
N SER A 167 25.08 -5.27 5.37
CA SER A 167 24.85 -6.63 4.89
C SER A 167 25.66 -6.92 3.62
N ALA A 168 25.63 -6.01 2.65
CA ALA A 168 26.40 -6.14 1.42
C ALA A 168 27.94 -6.25 1.64
N ALA A 169 28.44 -5.69 2.76
CA ALA A 169 29.88 -5.78 3.10
C ALA A 169 30.25 -7.07 3.85
N SER A 170 29.26 -7.81 4.38
CA SER A 170 29.50 -9.00 5.23
C SER A 170 29.34 -10.33 4.50
N ASP A 171 28.64 -10.33 3.37
CA ASP A 171 28.38 -11.57 2.63
C ASP A 171 29.36 -11.74 1.47
N GLU A 172 29.90 -12.96 1.29
CA GLU A 172 30.50 -13.36 0.01
C GLU A 172 29.37 -13.33 -1.03
N ILE A 173 29.32 -12.25 -1.80
CA ILE A 173 28.35 -12.10 -2.89
C ILE A 173 28.65 -13.20 -3.90
N ASP A 174 27.73 -14.15 -4.05
CA ASP A 174 27.78 -15.12 -5.14
C ASP A 174 27.98 -14.35 -6.45
N SER A 175 28.86 -14.84 -7.31
CA SER A 175 29.25 -14.17 -8.56
C SER A 175 28.06 -14.15 -9.54
N TYR A 176 27.13 -13.22 -9.31
CA TYR A 176 26.07 -12.95 -10.27
C TYR A 176 26.67 -12.36 -11.55
N GLU A 177 26.28 -12.91 -12.68
CA GLU A 177 26.77 -12.43 -13.96
C GLU A 177 26.25 -11.01 -14.19
N LYS A 178 27.16 -10.04 -14.28
CA LYS A 178 26.82 -8.64 -14.63
C LYS A 178 25.97 -8.52 -15.90
N LYS A 179 26.02 -9.55 -16.74
CA LYS A 179 25.22 -9.70 -17.96
C LYS A 179 23.69 -9.78 -17.71
N GLU A 180 23.27 -10.23 -16.52
CA GLU A 180 21.85 -10.36 -16.17
C GLU A 180 21.23 -9.03 -15.73
N ILE A 181 22.04 -8.06 -15.24
CA ILE A 181 21.55 -6.80 -14.68
C ILE A 181 20.58 -6.06 -15.65
N PRO A 182 20.86 -5.85 -16.94
CA PRO A 182 19.93 -5.14 -17.82
C PRO A 182 18.59 -5.85 -17.96
N SER A 183 18.61 -7.18 -18.05
CA SER A 183 17.39 -7.99 -18.12
C SER A 183 16.56 -7.88 -16.84
N LYS A 184 17.19 -7.92 -15.66
CA LYS A 184 16.50 -7.81 -14.38
C LYS A 184 15.93 -6.43 -14.15
N ILE A 185 16.65 -5.36 -14.54
CA ILE A 185 16.12 -3.99 -14.52
C ILE A 185 14.91 -3.90 -15.47
N PHE A 186 15.02 -4.41 -16.68
CA PHE A 186 13.93 -4.40 -17.66
C PHE A 186 12.68 -5.11 -17.10
N PHE A 187 12.81 -6.32 -16.55
CA PHE A 187 11.69 -7.05 -15.99
C PHE A 187 11.15 -6.44 -14.70
N PHE A 188 11.97 -5.76 -13.90
CA PHE A 188 11.51 -4.99 -12.74
C PHE A 188 10.61 -3.83 -13.18
N VAL A 189 11.06 -3.03 -14.14
CA VAL A 189 10.29 -1.88 -14.68
C VAL A 189 9.04 -2.37 -15.41
N LEU A 190 9.17 -3.39 -16.25
CA LEU A 190 8.03 -3.97 -16.97
C LEU A 190 7.01 -4.59 -15.99
N GLY A 191 7.48 -5.27 -14.95
CA GLY A 191 6.66 -5.83 -13.89
C GLY A 191 5.91 -4.75 -13.13
N THR A 192 6.60 -3.68 -12.72
CA THR A 192 5.98 -2.50 -12.08
C THR A 192 4.88 -1.90 -12.96
N ALA A 193 5.21 -1.61 -14.22
CA ALA A 193 4.25 -1.05 -15.17
C ALA A 193 3.04 -1.99 -15.35
N SER A 194 3.29 -3.29 -15.52
CA SER A 194 2.23 -4.29 -15.69
C SER A 194 1.31 -4.39 -14.48
N ILE A 195 1.85 -4.30 -13.25
CA ILE A 195 1.03 -4.30 -12.02
C ILE A 195 0.18 -3.03 -11.97
N VAL A 196 0.78 -1.85 -12.20
CA VAL A 196 0.08 -0.56 -12.12
C VAL A 196 -1.03 -0.45 -13.18
N PHE A 197 -0.72 -0.72 -14.45
CA PHE A 197 -1.73 -0.69 -15.52
C PHE A 197 -2.77 -1.80 -15.35
N GLY A 198 -2.35 -2.97 -14.92
CA GLY A 198 -3.26 -4.09 -14.68
C GLY A 198 -4.22 -3.81 -13.53
N ALA A 199 -3.76 -3.21 -12.43
CA ALA A 199 -4.60 -2.77 -11.31
C ALA A 199 -5.64 -1.74 -11.77
N GLU A 200 -5.22 -0.72 -12.53
CA GLU A 200 -6.14 0.27 -13.10
C GLU A 200 -7.20 -0.37 -14.03
N PHE A 201 -6.79 -1.32 -14.85
CA PHE A 201 -7.73 -2.07 -15.71
C PHE A 201 -8.74 -2.87 -14.89
N LEU A 202 -8.30 -3.53 -13.81
CA LEU A 202 -9.20 -4.27 -12.92
C LEU A 202 -10.20 -3.34 -12.22
N VAL A 203 -9.74 -2.21 -11.69
CA VAL A 203 -10.58 -1.23 -10.99
C VAL A 203 -11.60 -0.62 -11.93
N SER A 204 -11.16 -0.06 -13.04
CA SER A 204 -12.02 0.64 -14.00
C SER A 204 -13.06 -0.28 -14.65
N SER A 205 -12.64 -1.49 -15.05
CA SER A 205 -13.55 -2.47 -15.63
C SER A 205 -14.47 -3.09 -14.56
N GLY A 206 -13.96 -3.38 -13.38
CA GLY A 206 -14.76 -3.86 -12.23
C GLY A 206 -15.86 -2.87 -11.85
N LYS A 207 -15.52 -1.57 -11.78
CA LYS A 207 -16.50 -0.48 -11.56
C LYS A 207 -17.58 -0.48 -12.64
N THR A 208 -17.19 -0.58 -13.90
CA THR A 208 -18.14 -0.59 -15.04
C THR A 208 -19.07 -1.78 -14.99
N ILE A 209 -18.55 -2.98 -14.72
CA ILE A 209 -19.35 -4.22 -14.61
C ILE A 209 -20.31 -4.11 -13.42
N ALA A 210 -19.82 -3.72 -12.24
CA ALA A 210 -20.63 -3.58 -11.04
C ALA A 210 -21.76 -2.55 -11.21
N SER A 211 -21.49 -1.40 -11.81
CA SER A 211 -22.50 -0.38 -12.14
C SER A 211 -23.56 -0.95 -13.10
N SER A 212 -23.17 -1.76 -14.09
CA SER A 212 -24.11 -2.38 -15.03
C SER A 212 -25.03 -3.44 -14.38
N MET A 213 -24.61 -4.00 -13.25
CA MET A 213 -25.40 -4.92 -12.42
C MET A 213 -26.32 -4.19 -11.42
N GLY A 214 -26.36 -2.85 -11.46
CA GLY A 214 -27.18 -2.04 -10.55
C GLY A 214 -26.61 -1.91 -9.12
N ILE A 215 -25.33 -2.23 -8.92
CA ILE A 215 -24.65 -2.01 -7.64
C ILE A 215 -24.46 -0.50 -7.47
N SER A 216 -24.80 0.03 -6.29
CA SER A 216 -24.73 1.47 -6.03
C SER A 216 -23.27 1.98 -6.10
N GLU A 217 -23.09 3.23 -6.56
CA GLU A 217 -21.78 3.89 -6.63
C GLU A 217 -21.08 3.92 -5.28
N THR A 218 -21.83 4.04 -4.19
CA THR A 218 -21.33 4.01 -2.82
C THR A 218 -20.64 2.67 -2.53
N ILE A 219 -21.32 1.55 -2.78
CA ILE A 219 -20.74 0.20 -2.55
C ILE A 219 -19.52 -0.01 -3.45
N ILE A 220 -19.59 0.43 -4.71
CA ILE A 220 -18.45 0.34 -5.64
C ILE A 220 -17.27 1.18 -5.11
N GLY A 221 -17.52 2.39 -4.63
CA GLY A 221 -16.51 3.26 -4.02
C GLY A 221 -15.78 2.60 -2.87
N PHE A 222 -16.53 2.04 -1.92
CA PHE A 222 -15.95 1.38 -0.74
C PHE A 222 -15.22 0.07 -1.03
N THR A 223 -15.64 -0.67 -2.05
CA THR A 223 -15.07 -1.99 -2.33
C THR A 223 -14.02 -1.94 -3.44
N VAL A 224 -14.39 -1.47 -4.60
CA VAL A 224 -13.54 -1.53 -5.81
C VAL A 224 -12.49 -0.42 -5.83
N ILE A 225 -12.86 0.81 -5.42
CA ILE A 225 -11.94 1.94 -5.47
C ILE A 225 -11.00 1.93 -4.26
N ALA A 226 -11.54 1.70 -3.04
CA ALA A 226 -10.72 1.68 -1.82
C ALA A 226 -9.63 0.58 -1.82
N LEU A 227 -9.91 -0.57 -2.46
CA LEU A 227 -8.91 -1.62 -2.64
C LEU A 227 -8.04 -1.40 -3.89
N GLY A 228 -8.49 -0.54 -4.81
CA GLY A 228 -7.93 -0.43 -6.13
C GLY A 228 -6.49 0.08 -6.15
N THR A 229 -6.21 1.10 -5.37
CA THR A 229 -4.86 1.67 -5.26
C THR A 229 -3.90 0.70 -4.57
N SER A 230 -4.37 -0.07 -3.58
CA SER A 230 -3.57 -1.09 -2.89
C SER A 230 -3.49 -2.45 -3.61
N LEU A 231 -4.06 -2.58 -4.83
CA LEU A 231 -3.91 -3.80 -5.63
C LEU A 231 -2.46 -4.14 -5.97
N PRO A 232 -1.57 -3.18 -6.29
CA PRO A 232 -0.15 -3.48 -6.50
C PRO A 232 0.50 -4.14 -5.29
N GLU A 233 0.25 -3.66 -4.08
CA GLU A 233 0.73 -4.22 -2.82
C GLU A 233 0.17 -5.62 -2.59
N LEU A 234 -1.13 -5.80 -2.84
CA LEU A 234 -1.79 -7.10 -2.70
C LEU A 234 -1.21 -8.13 -3.66
N VAL A 235 -1.08 -7.79 -4.94
CA VAL A 235 -0.52 -8.69 -5.98
C VAL A 235 0.93 -9.04 -5.67
N THR A 236 1.74 -8.05 -5.30
CA THR A 236 3.14 -8.25 -4.91
C THR A 236 3.24 -9.17 -3.69
N THR A 237 2.39 -8.97 -2.68
CA THR A 237 2.33 -9.81 -1.49
C THR A 237 1.90 -11.25 -1.81
N LEU A 238 0.82 -11.44 -2.59
CA LEU A 238 0.36 -12.77 -2.98
C LEU A 238 1.41 -13.52 -3.81
N THR A 239 2.11 -12.80 -4.68
CA THR A 239 3.22 -13.36 -5.46
C THR A 239 4.41 -13.75 -4.57
N ALA A 240 4.76 -12.87 -3.61
CA ALA A 240 5.82 -13.15 -2.63
C ALA A 240 5.47 -14.36 -1.74
N ILE A 241 4.20 -14.49 -1.32
CA ILE A 241 3.70 -15.69 -0.60
C ILE A 241 3.92 -16.94 -1.45
N ARG A 242 3.50 -16.94 -2.71
CA ARG A 242 3.65 -18.06 -3.63
C ARG A 242 5.11 -18.44 -3.83
N LYS A 243 6.01 -17.45 -3.88
CA LYS A 243 7.46 -17.62 -4.05
C LYS A 243 8.22 -17.84 -2.72
N LYS A 244 7.51 -17.85 -1.59
CA LYS A 244 8.07 -18.00 -0.22
C LYS A 244 9.02 -16.84 0.18
N GLU A 245 8.76 -15.64 -0.34
CA GLU A 245 9.51 -14.41 -0.09
C GLU A 245 8.87 -13.55 0.99
N SER A 246 8.59 -14.11 2.17
CA SER A 246 7.87 -13.43 3.26
C SER A 246 8.53 -12.13 3.72
N SER A 247 9.86 -12.10 3.77
CA SER A 247 10.62 -10.91 4.18
C SER A 247 10.44 -9.74 3.21
N LEU A 248 10.40 -10.03 1.90
CA LEU A 248 10.14 -9.03 0.86
C LEU A 248 8.73 -8.45 1.00
N SER A 249 7.73 -9.32 1.18
CA SER A 249 6.32 -8.95 1.38
C SER A 249 6.14 -8.03 2.59
N VAL A 250 6.64 -8.43 3.76
CA VAL A 250 6.52 -7.62 4.99
C VAL A 250 7.27 -6.30 4.85
N GLY A 251 8.46 -6.32 4.24
CA GLY A 251 9.21 -5.12 3.93
C GLY A 251 8.40 -4.15 3.07
N ASN A 252 7.79 -4.64 1.98
CA ASN A 252 6.94 -3.84 1.11
C ASN A 252 5.80 -3.16 1.86
N ILE A 253 5.04 -3.91 2.67
CA ILE A 253 3.91 -3.37 3.42
C ILE A 253 4.36 -2.28 4.42
N ILE A 254 5.42 -2.54 5.19
CA ILE A 254 5.95 -1.55 6.15
C ILE A 254 6.46 -0.31 5.42
N GLY A 255 7.15 -0.48 4.29
CA GLY A 255 7.66 0.63 3.48
C GLY A 255 6.54 1.46 2.89
N ALA A 256 5.54 0.83 2.26
CA ALA A 256 4.38 1.50 1.68
C ALA A 256 3.64 2.33 2.75
N ASN A 257 3.35 1.75 3.90
CA ASN A 257 2.67 2.45 4.98
C ASN A 257 3.45 3.66 5.53
N ILE A 258 4.79 3.58 5.59
CA ILE A 258 5.63 4.72 5.98
C ILE A 258 5.61 5.78 4.87
N ILE A 259 5.68 5.39 3.60
CA ILE A 259 5.59 6.32 2.45
C ILE A 259 4.25 7.05 2.48
N ASP A 260 3.13 6.34 2.65
CA ASP A 260 1.79 6.94 2.70
C ASP A 260 1.67 7.98 3.80
N THR A 261 2.12 7.66 5.01
CA THR A 261 1.95 8.52 6.19
C THR A 261 2.97 9.64 6.28
N THR A 262 4.22 9.40 5.84
CA THR A 262 5.33 10.32 6.10
C THR A 262 5.88 11.02 4.86
N LEU A 263 5.51 10.58 3.67
CA LEU A 263 5.87 11.25 2.43
C LEU A 263 4.64 11.82 1.73
N ILE A 264 3.61 11.00 1.47
CA ILE A 264 2.47 11.38 0.64
C ILE A 264 1.59 12.43 1.35
N LEU A 265 1.10 12.15 2.55
CA LEU A 265 0.21 13.08 3.26
C LEU A 265 0.85 14.44 3.57
N PRO A 266 2.09 14.51 4.09
CA PRO A 266 2.73 15.80 4.28
C PRO A 266 3.00 16.53 2.94
N LEU A 267 3.30 15.82 1.87
CA LEU A 267 3.41 16.42 0.53
C LEU A 267 2.07 17.02 0.08
N CYS A 268 0.96 16.32 0.31
CA CYS A 268 -0.39 16.83 0.02
C CYS A 268 -0.70 18.09 0.85
N ALA A 269 -0.30 18.15 2.12
CA ALA A 269 -0.48 19.33 2.97
C ALA A 269 0.33 20.54 2.44
N VAL A 270 1.53 20.32 1.94
CA VAL A 270 2.36 21.37 1.33
C VAL A 270 1.77 21.85 0.00
N ILE A 271 1.33 20.92 -0.86
CA ILE A 271 0.73 21.24 -2.17
C ILE A 271 -0.58 22.01 -2.00
N ASN A 272 -1.40 21.66 -1.00
CA ASN A 272 -2.63 22.40 -0.68
C ASN A 272 -2.35 23.85 -0.26
N GLY A 273 -1.12 24.19 0.09
CA GLY A 273 -0.67 25.54 0.43
C GLY A 273 -1.13 26.07 1.80
N THR A 274 -2.08 25.38 2.42
CA THR A 274 -2.61 25.61 3.77
C THR A 274 -2.66 24.30 4.54
N ALA A 275 -3.26 24.27 5.74
CA ALA A 275 -3.47 23.00 6.42
C ALA A 275 -4.40 22.09 5.60
N LEU A 276 -4.12 20.80 5.55
CA LEU A 276 -4.98 19.82 4.90
C LEU A 276 -6.16 19.49 5.84
N PRO A 277 -7.41 19.83 5.51
CA PRO A 277 -8.57 19.57 6.36
C PRO A 277 -8.75 18.06 6.62
N VAL A 278 -9.01 17.70 7.88
CA VAL A 278 -9.24 16.32 8.34
C VAL A 278 -10.66 16.25 8.89
N GLU A 279 -11.47 15.35 8.35
CA GLU A 279 -12.85 15.17 8.82
C GLU A 279 -12.91 14.48 10.18
N LYS A 280 -14.03 14.71 10.87
CA LYS A 280 -14.25 14.11 12.19
C LYS A 280 -14.23 12.59 12.15
N ILE A 281 -14.79 11.98 11.10
CA ILE A 281 -14.77 10.52 10.93
C ILE A 281 -13.32 9.97 10.85
N ASN A 282 -12.41 10.66 10.18
CA ASN A 282 -11.01 10.23 10.13
C ASN A 282 -10.38 10.24 11.54
N LEU A 283 -10.67 11.29 12.35
CA LEU A 283 -10.11 11.42 13.70
C LEU A 283 -10.67 10.40 14.68
N VAL A 284 -11.98 10.11 14.62
CA VAL A 284 -12.65 9.27 15.62
C VAL A 284 -12.73 7.80 15.22
N PHE A 285 -12.54 7.49 13.95
CA PHE A 285 -12.68 6.13 13.44
C PHE A 285 -11.46 5.65 12.63
N ASP A 286 -11.12 6.30 11.51
CA ASP A 286 -10.07 5.78 10.61
C ASP A 286 -8.69 5.74 11.26
N PHE A 287 -8.25 6.84 11.89
CA PHE A 287 -6.94 6.89 12.55
C PHE A 287 -6.84 5.93 13.74
N PRO A 288 -7.83 5.84 14.66
CA PRO A 288 -7.82 4.84 15.72
C PRO A 288 -7.75 3.39 15.20
N VAL A 289 -8.49 3.05 14.16
CA VAL A 289 -8.43 1.71 13.54
C VAL A 289 -7.06 1.46 12.92
N CYS A 290 -6.52 2.44 12.22
CA CYS A 290 -5.18 2.37 11.63
C CYS A 290 -4.09 2.16 12.70
N ILE A 291 -4.14 2.92 13.82
CA ILE A 291 -3.23 2.75 14.97
C ILE A 291 -3.38 1.35 15.57
N ALA A 292 -4.61 0.89 15.81
CA ALA A 292 -4.87 -0.42 16.39
C ALA A 292 -4.33 -1.55 15.49
N ALA A 293 -4.55 -1.46 14.18
CA ALA A 293 -4.01 -2.41 13.22
C ALA A 293 -2.48 -2.45 13.22
N CYS A 294 -1.84 -1.29 13.14
CA CYS A 294 -0.39 -1.18 13.22
C CYS A 294 0.16 -1.69 14.57
N ALA A 295 -0.52 -1.42 15.67
CA ALA A 295 -0.13 -1.93 16.99
C ALA A 295 -0.21 -3.46 17.07
N VAL A 296 -1.29 -4.08 16.56
CA VAL A 296 -1.44 -5.55 16.49
C VAL A 296 -0.35 -6.18 15.63
N ALA A 297 0.01 -5.56 14.51
CA ALA A 297 1.08 -6.07 13.65
C ALA A 297 2.47 -5.92 14.30
N VAL A 298 2.76 -4.77 14.91
CA VAL A 298 4.13 -4.37 15.28
C VAL A 298 4.48 -4.77 16.71
N VAL A 299 3.64 -4.44 17.69
CA VAL A 299 4.00 -4.57 19.14
C VAL A 299 4.30 -6.01 19.54
N PRO A 300 3.44 -7.01 19.25
CA PRO A 300 3.74 -8.39 19.61
C PRO A 300 4.97 -8.93 18.87
N THR A 301 5.19 -8.47 17.63
CA THR A 301 6.34 -8.91 16.82
C THR A 301 7.65 -8.37 17.36
N ILE A 302 7.70 -7.12 17.83
CA ILE A 302 8.87 -6.55 18.53
C ILE A 302 9.17 -7.34 19.81
N ILE A 303 8.15 -7.66 20.61
CA ILE A 303 8.32 -8.38 21.87
C ILE A 303 8.83 -9.81 21.64
N GLN A 304 8.26 -10.50 20.67
CA GLN A 304 8.47 -11.96 20.45
C GLN A 304 9.55 -12.27 19.42
N GLY A 305 9.99 -11.31 18.59
CA GLY A 305 10.95 -11.53 17.49
C GLY A 305 10.38 -12.37 16.34
N LYS A 306 9.08 -12.54 16.28
CA LYS A 306 8.39 -13.30 15.22
C LYS A 306 6.95 -12.88 15.02
N PHE A 307 6.49 -13.03 13.81
CA PHE A 307 5.07 -12.98 13.48
C PHE A 307 4.36 -14.27 13.87
N LYS A 308 3.12 -14.17 14.26
CA LYS A 308 2.25 -15.30 14.58
C LYS A 308 0.96 -15.25 13.75
N LYS A 309 0.41 -16.42 13.43
CA LYS A 309 -0.83 -16.53 12.65
C LYS A 309 -2.03 -15.83 13.30
N TRP A 310 -2.09 -15.78 14.65
CA TRP A 310 -3.17 -15.07 15.34
C TRP A 310 -3.23 -13.58 15.01
N GLN A 311 -2.04 -12.95 14.80
CA GLN A 311 -1.97 -11.55 14.37
C GLN A 311 -2.65 -11.39 12.99
N GLY A 312 -2.35 -12.30 12.05
CA GLY A 312 -3.01 -12.30 10.74
C GLY A 312 -4.52 -12.44 10.84
N VAL A 313 -5.02 -13.36 11.68
CA VAL A 313 -6.47 -13.53 11.91
C VAL A 313 -7.08 -12.28 12.54
N ALA A 314 -6.42 -11.71 13.56
CA ALA A 314 -6.88 -10.48 14.22
C ALA A 314 -6.95 -9.30 13.23
N LEU A 315 -5.93 -9.13 12.38
CA LEU A 315 -5.88 -8.08 11.37
C LEU A 315 -7.00 -8.24 10.33
N LEU A 316 -7.23 -9.45 9.84
CA LEU A 316 -8.34 -9.73 8.92
C LEU A 316 -9.70 -9.47 9.57
N THR A 317 -9.85 -9.79 10.86
CA THR A 317 -11.06 -9.47 11.60
C THR A 317 -11.28 -7.96 11.72
N ILE A 318 -10.21 -7.20 12.03
CA ILE A 318 -10.26 -5.72 12.06
C ILE A 318 -10.70 -5.19 10.69
N TYR A 319 -10.17 -5.74 9.58
CA TYR A 319 -10.56 -5.32 8.24
C TYR A 319 -12.04 -5.52 7.97
N VAL A 320 -12.57 -6.73 8.25
CA VAL A 320 -13.98 -7.05 8.02
C VAL A 320 -14.89 -6.14 8.85
N VAL A 321 -14.55 -5.92 10.13
CA VAL A 321 -15.33 -5.04 11.02
C VAL A 321 -15.25 -3.59 10.54
N TYR A 322 -14.07 -3.11 10.17
CA TYR A 322 -13.85 -1.76 9.64
C TYR A 322 -14.71 -1.51 8.41
N MET A 323 -14.64 -2.40 7.41
CA MET A 323 -15.43 -2.29 6.18
C MET A 323 -16.93 -2.37 6.43
N ALA A 324 -17.38 -3.27 7.32
CA ALA A 324 -18.78 -3.39 7.69
C ALA A 324 -19.31 -2.09 8.33
N LEU A 325 -18.54 -1.49 9.25
CA LEU A 325 -18.93 -0.24 9.90
C LEU A 325 -18.94 0.94 8.94
N LEU A 326 -18.00 1.03 7.99
CA LEU A 326 -18.03 2.05 6.94
C LEU A 326 -19.29 1.94 6.08
N VAL A 327 -19.64 0.72 5.63
CA VAL A 327 -20.87 0.50 4.85
C VAL A 327 -22.12 0.86 5.67
N LEU A 328 -22.18 0.49 6.95
CA LEU A 328 -23.30 0.84 7.82
C LEU A 328 -23.41 2.34 8.09
N ASN A 329 -22.29 3.04 8.18
CA ASN A 329 -22.27 4.50 8.30
C ASN A 329 -22.81 5.18 7.03
N GLU A 330 -22.41 4.74 5.85
CA GLU A 330 -22.92 5.28 4.59
C GLU A 330 -24.39 4.98 4.35
N THR A 331 -24.89 3.83 4.80
CA THR A 331 -26.31 3.51 4.70
C THR A 331 -27.16 4.18 5.79
N GLY A 332 -26.55 4.98 6.66
CA GLY A 332 -27.23 5.70 7.73
C GLY A 332 -27.69 4.83 8.90
N VAL A 333 -27.28 3.58 8.96
CA VAL A 333 -27.62 2.64 10.05
C VAL A 333 -26.81 2.95 11.32
N VAL A 334 -25.58 3.43 11.15
CA VAL A 334 -24.67 3.84 12.23
C VAL A 334 -24.10 5.21 11.89
N ALA A 335 -23.92 6.07 12.88
CA ALA A 335 -23.21 7.34 12.74
C ALA A 335 -21.82 7.20 13.40
N LEU A 336 -20.75 7.33 12.62
CA LEU A 336 -19.36 7.19 13.09
C LEU A 336 -18.68 8.52 13.38
N GLY A 337 -19.29 9.67 13.02
CA GLY A 337 -18.64 10.94 13.24
C GLY A 337 -19.54 12.19 13.11
#